data_b651944864ac199d636a979c176e6141
#
_entry.id   b651944864ac199d636a979c176e6141
#
_cell.length_a   1.000
_cell.length_b   1.000
_cell.length_c   1.000
_cell.angle_alpha   90.00
_cell.angle_beta   90.00
_cell.angle_gamma   90.00
#
_symmetry.space_group_name_H-M   'P 1'
#
loop_
_entity.id
_entity.type
_entity.pdbx_description
1 polymer ?
#
loop_
_entity_poly.entity_id
_entity_poly.type
_entity_poly.pdbx_seq_one_letter_code
_entity_poly.pdbx_strand_id
1 'polypeptide(L)'
;MNSYISFWDITKNALDFALYSTNIHNNSLQQELLDSYFEIECYPEVYSFLEKLKIGNNTTCILSNGSYDMLNAAVRNSNLTNILDDVLSVDLCKKFKPATEVYELVLNKYPENENEFLFFSSNCWDIHGASNFGFKSVWVNRFNRVNDILPGNPDFIVKSLLEFQTTHL
;
A
#
# COMPACT_ATOMS: atom_id res chain seq x y z
N MET A 1 -21.36 -3.31 -9.03
CA MET A 1 -20.80 -4.04 -10.18
C MET A 1 -19.96 -5.18 -9.65
N ASN A 2 -20.23 -6.43 -10.03
CA ASN A 2 -19.48 -7.60 -9.53
C ASN A 2 -18.42 -8.08 -10.55
N SER A 3 -17.83 -7.18 -11.33
CA SER A 3 -16.77 -7.51 -12.29
C SER A 3 -15.46 -6.92 -11.79
N TYR A 4 -14.56 -7.80 -11.33
CA TYR A 4 -13.19 -7.43 -11.01
C TYR A 4 -12.39 -7.29 -12.32
N ILE A 5 -11.60 -6.24 -12.41
CA ILE A 5 -10.50 -6.08 -13.35
C ILE A 5 -9.25 -5.72 -12.55
N SER A 6 -8.07 -6.03 -13.04
CA SER A 6 -6.83 -5.78 -12.29
C SER A 6 -6.62 -4.28 -12.03
N PHE A 7 -5.88 -3.94 -10.98
CA PHE A 7 -5.51 -2.54 -10.73
C PHE A 7 -4.71 -1.95 -11.90
N TRP A 8 -3.89 -2.79 -12.56
CA TRP A 8 -3.17 -2.38 -13.76
C TRP A 8 -4.09 -1.99 -14.91
N ASP A 9 -5.17 -2.76 -15.16
CA ASP A 9 -6.15 -2.43 -16.18
C ASP A 9 -6.94 -1.16 -15.83
N ILE A 10 -7.25 -0.96 -14.54
CA ILE A 10 -7.86 0.29 -14.06
C ILE A 10 -6.91 1.46 -14.33
N THR A 11 -5.62 1.31 -14.04
CA THR A 11 -4.61 2.35 -14.26
C THR A 11 -4.51 2.73 -15.75
N LYS A 12 -4.46 1.73 -16.65
CA LYS A 12 -4.48 1.98 -18.11
C LYS A 12 -5.72 2.74 -18.55
N ASN A 13 -6.89 2.26 -18.14
CA ASN A 13 -8.17 2.87 -18.50
C ASN A 13 -8.30 4.30 -17.96
N ALA A 14 -7.80 4.56 -16.74
CA ALA A 14 -7.80 5.88 -16.13
C ALA A 14 -6.86 6.85 -16.88
N LEU A 15 -5.69 6.37 -17.30
CA LEU A 15 -4.77 7.16 -18.12
C LEU A 15 -5.36 7.47 -19.50
N ASP A 16 -5.96 6.48 -20.17
CA ASP A 16 -6.65 6.68 -21.45
C ASP A 16 -7.73 7.75 -21.33
N PHE A 17 -8.55 7.66 -20.28
CA PHE A 17 -9.58 8.66 -20.01
C PHE A 17 -8.99 10.05 -19.73
N ALA A 18 -7.91 10.15 -18.96
CA ALA A 18 -7.25 11.40 -18.64
C ALA A 18 -6.68 12.06 -19.90
N LEU A 19 -5.98 11.31 -20.75
CA LEU A 19 -5.43 11.80 -22.02
C LEU A 19 -6.54 12.25 -22.98
N TYR A 20 -7.60 11.47 -23.10
CA TYR A 20 -8.77 11.83 -23.92
C TYR A 20 -9.44 13.12 -23.41
N SER A 21 -9.70 13.22 -22.11
CA SER A 21 -10.40 14.38 -21.51
C SER A 21 -9.60 15.68 -21.55
N THR A 22 -8.27 15.58 -21.63
CA THR A 22 -7.35 16.73 -21.78
C THR A 22 -6.95 16.99 -23.24
N ASN A 23 -7.50 16.21 -24.18
CA ASN A 23 -7.20 16.31 -25.61
C ASN A 23 -5.69 16.14 -25.93
N ILE A 24 -5.01 15.29 -25.18
CA ILE A 24 -3.60 14.94 -25.39
C ILE A 24 -3.53 13.66 -26.23
N HIS A 25 -2.98 13.76 -27.43
CA HIS A 25 -2.80 12.63 -28.35
C HIS A 25 -1.31 12.35 -28.54
N ASN A 26 -0.69 11.65 -27.55
CA ASN A 26 0.73 11.35 -27.56
C ASN A 26 0.98 9.92 -27.02
N ASN A 27 1.14 8.96 -27.92
CA ASN A 27 1.34 7.56 -27.57
C ASN A 27 2.67 7.31 -26.83
N SER A 28 3.72 8.09 -27.13
CA SER A 28 5.02 7.97 -26.42
C SER A 28 4.85 8.39 -24.97
N LEU A 29 4.23 9.54 -24.71
CA LEU A 29 3.93 9.99 -23.34
C LEU A 29 3.06 8.99 -22.58
N GLN A 30 2.05 8.43 -23.23
CA GLN A 30 1.19 7.41 -22.63
C GLN A 30 2.02 6.20 -22.18
N GLN A 31 2.90 5.70 -23.04
CA GLN A 31 3.76 4.56 -22.71
C GLN A 31 4.74 4.90 -21.58
N GLU A 32 5.40 6.04 -21.63
CA GLU A 32 6.31 6.52 -20.59
C GLU A 32 5.62 6.62 -19.22
N LEU A 33 4.39 7.13 -19.18
CA LEU A 33 3.60 7.19 -17.94
C LEU A 33 3.20 5.81 -17.42
N LEU A 34 2.89 4.85 -18.29
CA LEU A 34 2.62 3.47 -17.87
C LEU A 34 3.88 2.78 -17.38
N ASP A 35 5.01 2.96 -18.05
CA ASP A 35 6.29 2.37 -17.66
C ASP A 35 6.75 2.87 -16.30
N SER A 36 6.47 4.13 -15.95
CA SER A 36 6.81 4.73 -14.66
C SER A 36 6.19 4.00 -13.45
N TYR A 37 5.07 3.31 -13.61
CA TYR A 37 4.50 2.47 -12.56
C TYR A 37 5.34 1.25 -12.22
N PHE A 38 6.22 0.82 -13.13
CA PHE A 38 7.15 -0.28 -12.91
C PHE A 38 8.54 0.20 -12.49
N GLU A 39 8.76 1.52 -12.41
CA GLU A 39 10.01 2.16 -11.99
C GLU A 39 9.92 2.81 -10.61
N ILE A 40 8.80 2.60 -9.90
CA ILE A 40 8.57 3.17 -8.56
C ILE A 40 9.64 2.66 -7.59
N GLU A 41 10.23 3.60 -6.85
CA GLU A 41 11.15 3.35 -5.74
C GLU A 41 10.50 3.74 -4.40
N CYS A 42 11.00 3.17 -3.31
CA CYS A 42 10.57 3.54 -1.97
C CYS A 42 11.21 4.86 -1.50
N TYR A 43 10.65 5.47 -0.46
CA TYR A 43 11.27 6.60 0.21
C TYR A 43 12.59 6.19 0.88
N PRO A 44 13.57 7.10 1.00
CA PRO A 44 14.93 6.79 1.43
C PRO A 44 15.03 6.08 2.80
N GLU A 45 14.10 6.37 3.70
CA GLU A 45 14.09 5.79 5.04
C GLU A 45 13.47 4.39 5.14
N VAL A 46 12.80 3.91 4.08
CA VAL A 46 12.04 2.64 4.14
C VAL A 46 12.94 1.46 4.44
N TYR A 47 14.07 1.35 3.74
CA TYR A 47 14.99 0.23 3.93
C TYR A 47 15.49 0.15 5.38
N SER A 48 15.99 1.25 5.92
CA SER A 48 16.52 1.29 7.29
C SER A 48 15.43 1.07 8.35
N PHE A 49 14.21 1.46 8.07
CA PHE A 49 13.07 1.19 8.95
C PHE A 49 12.72 -0.31 8.98
N LEU A 50 12.62 -0.94 7.81
CA LEU A 50 12.36 -2.38 7.72
C LEU A 50 13.48 -3.21 8.35
N GLU A 51 14.74 -2.79 8.17
CA GLU A 51 15.90 -3.43 8.81
C GLU A 51 15.78 -3.43 10.33
N LYS A 52 15.37 -2.31 10.95
CA LYS A 52 15.11 -2.23 12.39
C LYS A 52 13.99 -3.18 12.83
N LEU A 53 12.92 -3.31 12.04
CA LEU A 53 11.83 -4.24 12.33
C LEU A 53 12.33 -5.69 12.30
N LYS A 54 13.19 -6.05 11.34
CA LYS A 54 13.81 -7.38 11.24
C LYS A 54 14.71 -7.70 12.43
N ILE A 55 15.52 -6.74 12.89
CA ILE A 55 16.35 -6.90 14.09
C ILE A 55 15.45 -7.19 15.33
N GLY A 56 14.26 -6.59 15.37
CA GLY A 56 13.24 -6.85 16.39
C GLY A 56 12.43 -8.14 16.19
N ASN A 57 12.81 -9.01 15.22
CA ASN A 57 12.09 -10.24 14.87
C ASN A 57 10.64 -10.01 14.38
N ASN A 58 10.33 -8.84 13.86
CA ASN A 58 9.01 -8.57 13.29
C ASN A 58 8.89 -9.13 11.86
N THR A 59 7.74 -9.69 11.55
CA THR A 59 7.36 -10.07 10.18
C THR A 59 6.86 -8.84 9.43
N THR A 60 7.31 -8.66 8.19
CA THR A 60 6.99 -7.50 7.35
C THR A 60 6.35 -7.92 6.04
N CYS A 61 5.21 -7.30 5.70
CA CYS A 61 4.42 -7.68 4.55
C CYS A 61 3.88 -6.43 3.84
N ILE A 62 3.83 -6.47 2.51
CA ILE A 62 3.05 -5.50 1.72
C ILE A 62 1.63 -6.05 1.54
N LEU A 63 0.61 -5.24 1.82
CA LEU A 63 -0.77 -5.45 1.41
C LEU A 63 -1.19 -4.32 0.48
N SER A 64 -1.54 -4.61 -0.78
CA SER A 64 -1.75 -3.57 -1.79
C SER A 64 -2.86 -3.88 -2.79
N ASN A 65 -3.47 -2.80 -3.31
CA ASN A 65 -4.37 -2.86 -4.46
C ASN A 65 -3.63 -3.14 -5.79
N GLY A 66 -2.31 -2.97 -5.84
CA GLY A 66 -1.50 -3.22 -7.03
C GLY A 66 -1.50 -4.68 -7.46
N SER A 67 -1.36 -4.92 -8.76
CA SER A 67 -1.14 -6.27 -9.28
C SER A 67 0.24 -6.80 -8.87
N TYR A 68 0.40 -8.13 -8.88
CA TYR A 68 1.69 -8.74 -8.51
C TYR A 68 2.87 -8.22 -9.33
N ASP A 69 2.69 -7.99 -10.64
CA ASP A 69 3.78 -7.50 -11.49
C ASP A 69 4.23 -6.09 -11.07
N MET A 70 3.28 -5.18 -10.77
CA MET A 70 3.57 -3.83 -10.26
C MET A 70 4.30 -3.89 -8.92
N LEU A 71 3.80 -4.71 -7.99
CA LEU A 71 4.39 -4.84 -6.65
C LEU A 71 5.79 -5.45 -6.69
N ASN A 72 5.98 -6.51 -7.48
CA ASN A 72 7.28 -7.14 -7.64
C ASN A 72 8.30 -6.20 -8.29
N ALA A 73 7.89 -5.36 -9.23
CA ALA A 73 8.76 -4.33 -9.80
C ALA A 73 9.18 -3.31 -8.74
N ALA A 74 8.22 -2.75 -7.99
CA ALA A 74 8.48 -1.80 -6.91
C ALA A 74 9.41 -2.36 -5.82
N VAL A 75 9.20 -3.62 -5.41
CA VAL A 75 10.05 -4.32 -4.42
C VAL A 75 11.48 -4.48 -4.94
N ARG A 76 11.66 -4.88 -6.21
CA ARG A 76 12.99 -5.01 -6.82
C ARG A 76 13.70 -3.67 -6.94
N ASN A 77 13.02 -2.65 -7.48
CA ASN A 77 13.61 -1.32 -7.68
C ASN A 77 14.01 -0.67 -6.35
N SER A 78 13.26 -0.96 -5.30
CA SER A 78 13.52 -0.48 -3.94
C SER A 78 14.55 -1.32 -3.16
N ASN A 79 15.11 -2.38 -3.75
CA ASN A 79 16.02 -3.34 -3.10
C ASN A 79 15.42 -4.00 -1.84
N LEU A 80 14.09 -4.21 -1.81
CA LEU A 80 13.38 -4.75 -0.65
C LEU A 80 13.17 -6.27 -0.71
N THR A 81 13.62 -6.94 -1.76
CA THR A 81 13.39 -8.39 -2.01
C THR A 81 13.84 -9.28 -0.85
N ASN A 82 14.94 -8.93 -0.18
CA ASN A 82 15.52 -9.74 0.90
C ASN A 82 15.13 -9.27 2.30
N ILE A 83 14.32 -8.23 2.42
CA ILE A 83 13.95 -7.66 3.72
C ILE A 83 12.45 -7.80 4.02
N LEU A 84 11.62 -7.91 2.98
CA LEU A 84 10.19 -8.22 3.11
C LEU A 84 9.99 -9.73 3.18
N ASP A 85 9.06 -10.16 4.03
CA ASP A 85 8.68 -11.57 4.15
C ASP A 85 7.63 -11.95 3.11
N ASP A 86 6.68 -11.06 2.83
CA ASP A 86 5.58 -11.33 1.90
C ASP A 86 5.11 -10.07 1.14
N VAL A 87 4.46 -10.34 0.01
CA VAL A 87 3.73 -9.34 -0.80
C VAL A 87 2.35 -9.89 -1.11
N LEU A 88 1.32 -9.28 -0.54
CA LEU A 88 -0.08 -9.65 -0.74
C LEU A 88 -0.77 -8.65 -1.66
N SER A 89 -1.21 -9.13 -2.82
CA SER A 89 -2.02 -8.38 -3.77
C SER A 89 -3.50 -8.69 -3.59
N VAL A 90 -4.36 -7.70 -3.83
CA VAL A 90 -5.81 -7.88 -3.94
C VAL A 90 -6.23 -8.83 -5.07
N ASP A 91 -5.31 -9.17 -5.97
CA ASP A 91 -5.55 -10.20 -7.00
C ASP A 91 -5.94 -11.56 -6.39
N LEU A 92 -5.60 -11.82 -5.12
CA LEU A 92 -5.98 -13.03 -4.39
C LEU A 92 -7.48 -13.08 -4.07
N CYS A 93 -8.07 -11.96 -3.62
CA CYS A 93 -9.47 -11.91 -3.20
C CYS A 93 -10.40 -11.23 -4.21
N LYS A 94 -9.85 -10.63 -5.27
CA LYS A 94 -10.61 -9.92 -6.31
C LYS A 94 -11.51 -8.80 -5.77
N LYS A 95 -11.04 -8.14 -4.72
CA LYS A 95 -11.64 -6.97 -4.09
C LYS A 95 -10.57 -5.90 -3.91
N PHE A 96 -10.98 -4.64 -3.75
CA PHE A 96 -10.07 -3.54 -3.47
C PHE A 96 -10.24 -3.04 -2.05
N LYS A 97 -9.17 -2.56 -1.43
CA LYS A 97 -9.25 -1.78 -0.20
C LYS A 97 -10.26 -0.63 -0.40
N PRO A 98 -11.07 -0.30 0.57
CA PRO A 98 -11.06 -0.77 1.96
C PRO A 98 -12.01 -1.96 2.24
N ALA A 99 -12.28 -2.85 1.29
CA ALA A 99 -13.11 -4.03 1.54
C ALA A 99 -12.45 -4.96 2.58
N THR A 100 -13.24 -5.49 3.50
CA THR A 100 -12.82 -6.36 4.61
C THR A 100 -12.00 -7.56 4.13
N GLU A 101 -12.42 -8.18 3.03
CA GLU A 101 -11.78 -9.36 2.43
C GLU A 101 -10.30 -9.11 2.05
N VAL A 102 -9.92 -7.85 1.86
CA VAL A 102 -8.51 -7.51 1.57
C VAL A 102 -7.65 -7.58 2.83
N TYR A 103 -8.14 -7.07 3.95
CA TYR A 103 -7.42 -7.14 5.23
C TYR A 103 -7.41 -8.57 5.78
N GLU A 104 -8.45 -9.37 5.52
CA GLU A 104 -8.48 -10.81 5.83
C GLU A 104 -7.36 -11.60 5.15
N LEU A 105 -6.80 -11.15 4.02
CA LEU A 105 -5.65 -11.79 3.39
C LEU A 105 -4.46 -11.89 4.36
N VAL A 106 -4.28 -10.89 5.23
CA VAL A 106 -3.22 -10.89 6.25
C VAL A 106 -3.49 -11.96 7.29
N LEU A 107 -4.70 -12.04 7.85
CA LEU A 107 -5.07 -13.04 8.85
C LEU A 107 -5.04 -14.47 8.30
N ASN A 108 -5.38 -14.65 7.02
CA ASN A 108 -5.28 -15.94 6.35
C ASN A 108 -3.84 -16.41 6.18
N LYS A 109 -2.91 -15.47 6.06
CA LYS A 109 -1.48 -15.75 5.94
C LYS A 109 -0.79 -15.89 7.31
N TYR A 110 -1.19 -15.05 8.25
CA TYR A 110 -0.64 -14.93 9.60
C TYR A 110 -1.79 -15.03 10.61
N PRO A 111 -1.98 -16.18 11.28
CA PRO A 111 -3.16 -16.46 12.10
C PRO A 111 -3.06 -15.88 13.52
N GLU A 112 -2.52 -14.67 13.65
CA GLU A 112 -2.51 -13.89 14.88
C GLU A 112 -3.81 -13.10 15.06
N ASN A 113 -4.02 -12.46 16.23
CA ASN A 113 -5.16 -11.58 16.44
C ASN A 113 -4.99 -10.25 15.71
N GLU A 114 -6.08 -9.64 15.26
CA GLU A 114 -6.06 -8.40 14.46
C GLU A 114 -5.26 -7.27 15.14
N ASN A 115 -5.34 -7.15 16.45
CA ASN A 115 -4.66 -6.11 17.22
C ASN A 115 -3.13 -6.32 17.39
N GLU A 116 -2.60 -7.45 16.93
CA GLU A 116 -1.16 -7.72 16.88
C GLU A 116 -0.51 -7.19 15.59
N PHE A 117 -1.34 -6.80 14.61
CA PHE A 117 -0.86 -6.20 13.36
C PHE A 117 -0.77 -4.68 13.48
N LEU A 118 0.34 -4.15 12.97
CA LEU A 118 0.55 -2.73 12.82
C LEU A 118 0.55 -2.36 11.34
N PHE A 119 -0.45 -1.60 10.93
CA PHE A 119 -0.70 -1.25 9.54
C PHE A 119 -0.23 0.16 9.23
N PHE A 120 0.69 0.31 8.28
CA PHE A 120 1.20 1.60 7.83
C PHE A 120 0.63 1.96 6.46
N SER A 121 0.07 3.15 6.31
CA SER A 121 -0.32 3.70 5.01
C SER A 121 -0.17 5.22 4.98
N SER A 122 0.13 5.77 3.81
CA SER A 122 0.06 7.21 3.56
C SER A 122 -1.32 7.67 3.07
N ASN A 123 -2.20 6.73 2.74
CA ASN A 123 -3.56 7.01 2.33
C ASN A 123 -4.50 7.00 3.54
N CYS A 124 -5.13 8.14 3.82
CA CYS A 124 -6.01 8.31 4.97
C CYS A 124 -7.17 7.31 4.95
N TRP A 125 -7.86 7.16 3.82
CA TRP A 125 -8.96 6.21 3.64
C TRP A 125 -8.56 4.75 3.90
N ASP A 126 -7.30 4.35 3.60
CA ASP A 126 -6.78 3.01 3.84
C ASP A 126 -6.51 2.77 5.34
N ILE A 127 -6.00 3.80 6.04
CA ILE A 127 -5.86 3.80 7.50
C ILE A 127 -7.20 3.63 8.19
N HIS A 128 -8.24 4.38 7.78
CA HIS A 128 -9.59 4.22 8.32
C HIS A 128 -10.13 2.81 8.08
N GLY A 129 -9.90 2.24 6.89
CA GLY A 129 -10.30 0.87 6.57
C GLY A 129 -9.61 -0.16 7.46
N ALA A 130 -8.28 -0.06 7.63
CA ALA A 130 -7.48 -0.95 8.46
C ALA A 130 -7.86 -0.85 9.95
N SER A 131 -8.02 0.38 10.46
CA SER A 131 -8.46 0.62 11.84
C SER A 131 -9.87 0.07 12.10
N ASN A 132 -10.80 0.29 11.17
CA ASN A 132 -12.16 -0.24 11.30
C ASN A 132 -12.22 -1.78 11.21
N PHE A 133 -11.25 -2.39 10.54
CA PHE A 133 -11.08 -3.85 10.48
C PHE A 133 -10.54 -4.43 11.81
N GLY A 134 -9.77 -3.65 12.59
CA GLY A 134 -9.22 -4.04 13.89
C GLY A 134 -7.69 -4.01 13.98
N PHE A 135 -6.99 -3.62 12.91
CA PHE A 135 -5.54 -3.42 12.95
C PHE A 135 -5.19 -2.15 13.70
N LYS A 136 -4.09 -2.18 14.48
CA LYS A 136 -3.44 -0.95 14.91
C LYS A 136 -2.89 -0.22 13.69
N SER A 137 -3.11 1.08 13.58
CA SER A 137 -2.87 1.82 12.36
C SER A 137 -1.99 3.04 12.55
N VAL A 138 -1.05 3.22 11.63
CA VAL A 138 -0.11 4.36 11.58
C VAL A 138 -0.30 5.12 10.27
N TRP A 139 -0.84 6.30 10.37
CA TRP A 139 -0.94 7.19 9.21
C TRP A 139 0.37 7.93 8.96
N VAL A 140 1.06 7.58 7.87
CA VAL A 140 2.27 8.27 7.43
C VAL A 140 1.88 9.50 6.60
N ASN A 141 1.48 10.57 7.29
CA ASN A 141 0.95 11.80 6.71
C ASN A 141 2.07 12.75 6.26
N ARG A 142 2.83 12.39 5.23
CA ARG A 142 3.99 13.13 4.71
C ARG A 142 3.66 14.56 4.27
N PHE A 143 2.45 14.76 3.78
CA PHE A 143 2.02 16.01 3.14
C PHE A 143 1.10 16.84 4.04
N ASN A 144 0.99 16.50 5.32
CA ASN A 144 0.14 17.20 6.29
C ASN A 144 -1.30 17.38 5.80
N ARG A 145 -1.87 16.31 5.23
CA ARG A 145 -3.26 16.30 4.74
C ARG A 145 -4.24 16.31 5.91
N VAL A 146 -5.42 16.85 5.65
CA VAL A 146 -6.52 16.79 6.61
C VAL A 146 -7.03 15.36 6.74
N ASN A 147 -7.41 14.97 7.96
CA ASN A 147 -7.98 13.65 8.22
C ASN A 147 -9.36 13.52 7.54
N ASP A 148 -9.61 12.38 6.92
CA ASP A 148 -10.93 12.05 6.37
C ASP A 148 -11.95 11.84 7.51
N ILE A 149 -13.23 12.03 7.20
CA ILE A 149 -14.33 11.76 8.15
C ILE A 149 -14.95 10.42 7.77
N LEU A 150 -14.29 9.34 8.18
CA LEU A 150 -14.68 7.96 7.90
C LEU A 150 -14.72 7.14 9.20
N PRO A 151 -15.39 5.97 9.23
CA PRO A 151 -15.29 5.03 10.36
C PRO A 151 -13.85 4.59 10.62
N GLY A 152 -13.48 4.40 11.88
CA GLY A 152 -12.11 4.13 12.32
C GLY A 152 -11.31 5.43 12.51
N ASN A 153 -10.15 5.32 13.11
CA ASN A 153 -9.20 6.44 13.31
C ASN A 153 -7.78 5.88 13.34
N PRO A 154 -6.76 6.64 12.89
CA PRO A 154 -5.38 6.25 13.09
C PRO A 154 -5.04 6.21 14.58
N ASP A 155 -4.33 5.16 15.03
CA ASP A 155 -3.77 5.11 16.38
C ASP A 155 -2.55 6.03 16.51
N PHE A 156 -1.79 6.17 15.42
CA PHE A 156 -0.63 7.05 15.35
C PHE A 156 -0.64 7.86 14.05
N ILE A 157 -0.14 9.09 14.13
CA ILE A 157 0.08 9.96 12.97
C ILE A 157 1.54 10.40 12.98
N VAL A 158 2.27 10.12 11.90
CA VAL A 158 3.67 10.50 11.73
C VAL A 158 3.88 11.12 10.34
N LYS A 159 4.91 11.93 10.17
CA LYS A 159 5.28 12.51 8.87
C LYS A 159 6.27 11.66 8.07
N SER A 160 6.97 10.76 8.77
CA SER A 160 7.93 9.83 8.18
C SER A 160 7.99 8.57 9.04
N LEU A 161 8.40 7.45 8.46
CA LEU A 161 8.64 6.22 9.23
C LEU A 161 9.71 6.40 10.31
N LEU A 162 10.63 7.36 10.16
CA LEU A 162 11.64 7.68 11.16
C LEU A 162 11.08 8.25 12.47
N GLU A 163 9.88 8.84 12.42
CA GLU A 163 9.21 9.38 13.62
C GLU A 163 8.51 8.29 14.42
N PHE A 164 8.26 7.12 13.81
CA PHE A 164 7.63 6.02 14.50
C PHE A 164 8.64 5.30 15.40
N GLN A 165 8.38 5.31 16.70
CA GLN A 165 9.22 4.63 17.67
C GLN A 165 8.84 3.15 17.77
N THR A 166 9.77 2.25 17.45
CA THR A 166 9.56 0.79 17.52
C THR A 166 9.32 0.28 18.96
N THR A 167 9.44 1.12 19.96
CA THR A 167 9.04 0.83 21.35
C THR A 167 7.51 0.70 21.53
N HIS A 168 6.73 0.99 20.48
CA HIS A 168 5.28 0.77 20.44
C HIS A 168 4.89 -0.61 19.87
N LEU A 169 5.88 -1.45 19.49
CA LEU A 169 5.73 -2.82 19.00
C LEU A 169 5.73 -3.84 20.13
#